data_d292b9585284e9d61ec4487ae12a0e85
#
_entry.id   d292b9585284e9d61ec4487ae12a0e85
#
_cell.length_a   1.000
_cell.length_b   1.000
_cell.length_c   1.000
_cell.angle_alpha   90.00
_cell.angle_beta   90.00
_cell.angle_gamma   90.00
#
_symmetry.space_group_name_H-M   'P 1'
#
loop_
_entity.id
_entity.type
_entity.pdbx_description
1 polymer ?
#
loop_
_entity_poly.entity_id
_entity_poly.type
_entity_poly.pdbx_seq_one_letter_code
_entity_poly.pdbx_strand_id
1 'polypeptide(L)'
;MISQKLKETVESPSSGVIRKMFEEGAALKAKFGADKVFDFSIGNPDLDPPQKVLDAINEVTAEESHLCHGYMPNAGYPETRKAMALKTEKEQGVPVNFENVVMAVGAAGALNVVMKTLLNQDDEVIVPCPYFAEYDHYIKNHGGNIIRVGTKPDFGLDAKVIKDSLSEKTAAVLINSPNNPSGRIYTEEEIDSVVKVLNEHGEKTGRYPYLICDEPYRAITYNNKKVVPVFPKYENCVIVTSFAKNLSLPGERIGYLCLNPACKESKDFIAAAIFATRTLGYVNAPAFFQKVIAKSWDAECDYSLYEKRRNEICQIMDETGYEYVVPEGAFYLFVKVPEKWGNDDMAFVNHLKSFNILCAPGCSFGGKGYFRISYCVSEQTILNSKNAFKEANK
;
A
#
# COMPACT_ATOMS: atom_id res chain seq x y z
N MET A 1 -34.44 0.53 -1.84
CA MET A 1 -33.60 1.68 -1.44
C MET A 1 -32.19 1.18 -1.18
N ILE A 2 -31.17 1.87 -1.68
CA ILE A 2 -29.75 1.61 -1.34
C ILE A 2 -29.38 2.36 -0.05
N SER A 3 -28.28 1.96 0.59
CA SER A 3 -27.74 2.67 1.76
C SER A 3 -27.45 4.14 1.43
N GLN A 4 -28.01 5.07 2.21
CA GLN A 4 -27.81 6.51 2.03
C GLN A 4 -26.32 6.87 2.19
N LYS A 5 -25.65 6.29 3.20
CA LYS A 5 -24.20 6.47 3.44
C LYS A 5 -23.36 6.05 2.22
N LEU A 6 -23.72 4.92 1.58
CA LEU A 6 -22.99 4.44 0.41
C LEU A 6 -23.25 5.34 -0.81
N LYS A 7 -24.48 5.82 -0.97
CA LYS A 7 -24.84 6.77 -2.03
C LYS A 7 -24.02 8.05 -1.92
N GLU A 8 -23.97 8.66 -0.75
CA GLU A 8 -23.16 9.86 -0.46
C GLU A 8 -21.67 9.63 -0.73
N THR A 9 -21.16 8.45 -0.35
CA THR A 9 -19.77 8.08 -0.63
C THR A 9 -19.50 7.98 -2.13
N VAL A 10 -20.37 7.33 -2.90
CA VAL A 10 -20.21 7.17 -4.36
C VAL A 10 -20.36 8.49 -5.11
N GLU A 11 -21.24 9.37 -4.64
CA GLU A 11 -21.50 10.70 -5.22
C GLU A 11 -20.44 11.74 -4.79
N SER A 12 -19.60 11.42 -3.79
CA SER A 12 -18.53 12.33 -3.33
C SER A 12 -17.54 12.65 -4.46
N PRO A 13 -17.15 13.92 -4.64
CA PRO A 13 -16.19 14.32 -5.66
C PRO A 13 -14.84 13.59 -5.61
N SER A 14 -14.43 13.15 -4.42
CA SER A 14 -13.19 12.40 -4.21
C SER A 14 -13.36 10.89 -4.46
N SER A 15 -14.59 10.39 -4.44
CA SER A 15 -14.87 8.97 -4.67
C SER A 15 -14.70 8.61 -6.13
N GLY A 16 -13.91 7.60 -6.40
CA GLY A 16 -13.78 7.04 -7.75
C GLY A 16 -13.01 7.90 -8.76
N VAL A 17 -12.36 9.01 -8.35
CA VAL A 17 -11.57 9.87 -9.27
C VAL A 17 -10.53 9.05 -10.03
N ILE A 18 -9.76 8.23 -9.33
CA ILE A 18 -8.71 7.38 -9.94
C ILE A 18 -9.33 6.38 -10.92
N ARG A 19 -10.49 5.79 -10.56
CA ARG A 19 -11.21 4.86 -11.44
C ARG A 19 -11.78 5.55 -12.68
N LYS A 20 -12.37 6.74 -12.52
CA LYS A 20 -12.84 7.55 -13.67
C LYS A 20 -11.70 7.88 -14.62
N MET A 21 -10.53 8.23 -14.09
CA MET A 21 -9.34 8.49 -14.92
C MET A 21 -8.91 7.27 -15.72
N PHE A 22 -9.00 6.08 -15.14
CA PHE A 22 -8.72 4.84 -15.87
C PHE A 22 -9.71 4.61 -17.03
N GLU A 23 -11.01 4.80 -16.77
CA GLU A 23 -12.06 4.69 -17.80
C GLU A 23 -11.88 5.76 -18.89
N GLU A 24 -11.56 7.00 -18.50
CA GLU A 24 -11.21 8.09 -19.43
C GLU A 24 -9.95 7.77 -20.24
N GLY A 25 -8.93 7.15 -19.60
CA GLY A 25 -7.71 6.70 -20.27
C GLY A 25 -7.98 5.71 -21.40
N ALA A 26 -8.84 4.75 -21.18
CA ALA A 26 -9.26 3.80 -22.21
C ALA A 26 -9.96 4.52 -23.38
N ALA A 27 -10.84 5.46 -23.08
CA ALA A 27 -11.52 6.26 -24.11
C ALA A 27 -10.56 7.15 -24.91
N LEU A 28 -9.58 7.78 -24.24
CA LEU A 28 -8.55 8.61 -24.90
C LEU A 28 -7.65 7.76 -25.79
N LYS A 29 -7.21 6.58 -25.33
CA LYS A 29 -6.40 5.64 -26.12
C LYS A 29 -7.15 5.16 -27.37
N ALA A 30 -8.45 4.91 -27.26
CA ALA A 30 -9.28 4.55 -28.41
C ALA A 30 -9.42 5.70 -29.42
N LYS A 31 -9.45 6.95 -28.94
CA LYS A 31 -9.63 8.14 -29.78
C LYS A 31 -8.34 8.62 -30.47
N PHE A 32 -7.22 8.63 -29.74
CA PHE A 32 -5.97 9.25 -30.17
C PHE A 32 -4.86 8.27 -30.53
N GLY A 33 -5.01 7.00 -30.19
CA GLY A 33 -3.97 5.98 -30.25
C GLY A 33 -3.26 5.82 -28.89
N ALA A 34 -2.91 4.58 -28.55
CA ALA A 34 -2.29 4.27 -27.27
C ALA A 34 -0.92 4.94 -27.06
N ASP A 35 -0.19 5.15 -28.15
CA ASP A 35 1.13 5.81 -28.19
C ASP A 35 1.09 7.32 -27.91
N LYS A 36 -0.08 7.93 -27.97
CA LYS A 36 -0.30 9.37 -27.74
C LYS A 36 -0.98 9.70 -26.41
N VAL A 37 -1.21 8.71 -25.57
CA VAL A 37 -1.84 8.88 -24.24
C VAL A 37 -0.90 8.40 -23.16
N PHE A 38 -0.50 9.31 -22.29
CA PHE A 38 0.45 9.10 -21.21
C PHE A 38 -0.32 8.82 -19.91
N ASP A 39 -0.66 7.54 -19.68
CA ASP A 39 -1.53 7.12 -18.59
C ASP A 39 -0.71 6.70 -17.38
N PHE A 40 -0.54 7.63 -16.45
CA PHE A 40 0.13 7.45 -15.16
C PHE A 40 -0.84 7.35 -13.98
N SER A 41 -2.12 7.11 -14.24
CA SER A 41 -3.17 7.19 -13.22
C SER A 41 -3.18 6.00 -12.25
N ILE A 42 -2.90 4.78 -12.73
CA ILE A 42 -3.00 3.54 -11.97
C ILE A 42 -1.63 2.91 -11.73
N GLY A 43 -1.39 2.49 -10.47
CA GLY A 43 -0.25 1.69 -10.07
C GLY A 43 -0.47 0.19 -10.28
N ASN A 44 -0.56 -0.24 -11.53
CA ASN A 44 -0.61 -1.65 -11.88
C ASN A 44 0.78 -2.11 -12.32
N PRO A 45 1.42 -3.07 -11.60
CA PRO A 45 2.71 -3.60 -12.03
C PRO A 45 2.67 -4.09 -13.48
N ASP A 46 3.69 -3.77 -14.23
CA ASP A 46 3.83 -4.17 -15.65
C ASP A 46 5.01 -5.11 -15.91
N LEU A 47 5.71 -5.50 -14.85
CA LEU A 47 6.70 -6.59 -14.92
C LEU A 47 5.99 -7.93 -14.94
N ASP A 48 6.55 -8.89 -15.67
CA ASP A 48 6.06 -10.27 -15.62
C ASP A 48 6.41 -10.94 -14.28
N PRO A 49 5.60 -11.89 -13.81
CA PRO A 49 5.96 -12.71 -12.66
C PRO A 49 7.30 -13.45 -12.89
N PRO A 50 8.14 -13.59 -11.85
CA PRO A 50 9.40 -14.33 -11.96
C PRO A 50 9.19 -15.77 -12.42
N GLN A 51 10.17 -16.34 -13.14
CA GLN A 51 10.09 -17.73 -13.66
C GLN A 51 9.77 -18.73 -12.55
N LYS A 52 10.33 -18.58 -11.35
CA LYS A 52 10.02 -19.45 -10.19
C LYS A 52 8.53 -19.46 -9.82
N VAL A 53 7.83 -18.34 -10.00
CA VAL A 53 6.37 -18.27 -9.80
C VAL A 53 5.64 -19.04 -10.89
N LEU A 54 6.05 -18.90 -12.16
CA LEU A 54 5.47 -19.62 -13.30
C LEU A 54 5.66 -21.13 -13.16
N ASP A 55 6.86 -21.55 -12.72
CA ASP A 55 7.17 -22.96 -12.45
C ASP A 55 6.29 -23.50 -11.30
N ALA A 56 6.13 -22.75 -10.22
CA ALA A 56 5.27 -23.13 -9.12
C ALA A 56 3.79 -23.23 -9.53
N ILE A 57 3.31 -22.34 -10.43
CA ILE A 57 1.96 -22.44 -11.01
C ILE A 57 1.79 -23.77 -11.76
N ASN A 58 2.75 -24.13 -12.61
CA ASN A 58 2.73 -25.38 -13.37
C ASN A 58 2.74 -26.60 -12.44
N GLU A 59 3.60 -26.62 -11.42
CA GLU A 59 3.65 -27.68 -10.43
C GLU A 59 2.32 -27.85 -9.68
N VAL A 60 1.76 -26.75 -9.18
CA VAL A 60 0.48 -26.78 -8.44
C VAL A 60 -0.68 -27.17 -9.33
N THR A 61 -0.66 -26.77 -10.62
CA THR A 61 -1.67 -27.20 -11.61
C THR A 61 -1.62 -28.70 -11.87
N ALA A 62 -0.43 -29.30 -11.87
CA ALA A 62 -0.24 -30.73 -12.06
C ALA A 62 -0.55 -31.57 -10.79
N GLU A 63 -0.84 -30.92 -9.67
CA GLU A 63 -1.10 -31.61 -8.39
C GLU A 63 -2.50 -32.21 -8.37
N GLU A 64 -2.60 -33.53 -8.50
CA GLU A 64 -3.87 -34.29 -8.50
C GLU A 64 -4.18 -34.92 -7.12
N SER A 65 -4.05 -34.12 -6.04
CA SER A 65 -4.35 -34.61 -4.70
C SER A 65 -5.86 -34.53 -4.38
N HIS A 66 -6.36 -35.45 -3.58
CA HIS A 66 -7.74 -35.41 -3.09
C HIS A 66 -7.97 -34.11 -2.29
N LEU A 67 -9.06 -33.39 -2.58
CA LEU A 67 -9.42 -32.12 -1.95
C LEU A 67 -8.39 -30.98 -2.15
N CYS A 68 -7.59 -31.01 -3.23
CA CYS A 68 -6.62 -29.95 -3.50
C CYS A 68 -7.23 -28.55 -3.64
N HIS A 69 -8.53 -28.46 -3.92
CA HIS A 69 -9.34 -27.22 -3.96
C HIS A 69 -10.32 -27.11 -2.78
N GLY A 70 -10.20 -27.97 -1.77
CA GLY A 70 -11.06 -27.98 -0.60
C GLY A 70 -10.83 -26.82 0.37
N TYR A 71 -11.76 -26.68 1.32
CA TYR A 71 -11.55 -25.75 2.43
C TYR A 71 -10.34 -26.16 3.27
N MET A 72 -9.70 -25.17 3.86
CA MET A 72 -8.55 -25.30 4.74
C MET A 72 -8.80 -24.59 6.07
N PRO A 73 -7.90 -24.67 7.07
CA PRO A 73 -7.97 -23.82 8.25
C PRO A 73 -8.09 -22.34 7.87
N ASN A 74 -8.94 -21.58 8.55
CA ASN A 74 -9.22 -20.18 8.17
C ASN A 74 -7.98 -19.27 8.18
N ALA A 75 -6.94 -19.63 8.94
CA ALA A 75 -5.65 -18.93 8.90
C ALA A 75 -4.84 -19.20 7.61
N GLY A 76 -5.22 -20.17 6.79
CA GLY A 76 -4.48 -20.65 5.62
C GLY A 76 -3.75 -21.97 5.87
N TYR A 77 -3.17 -22.53 4.81
CA TYR A 77 -2.38 -23.76 4.89
C TYR A 77 -1.17 -23.60 5.81
N PRO A 78 -0.88 -24.59 6.70
CA PRO A 78 0.26 -24.51 7.61
C PRO A 78 1.61 -24.33 6.90
N GLU A 79 1.81 -25.03 5.76
CA GLU A 79 3.02 -24.92 4.94
C GLU A 79 3.19 -23.53 4.34
N THR A 80 2.11 -22.90 3.86
CA THR A 80 2.16 -21.51 3.36
C THR A 80 2.46 -20.53 4.48
N ARG A 81 1.81 -20.68 5.63
CA ARG A 81 2.06 -19.83 6.80
C ARG A 81 3.51 -19.96 7.30
N LYS A 82 4.11 -21.17 7.25
CA LYS A 82 5.53 -21.38 7.56
C LYS A 82 6.45 -20.65 6.58
N ALA A 83 6.15 -20.70 5.29
CA ALA A 83 6.91 -19.96 4.28
C ALA A 83 6.81 -18.44 4.52
N MET A 84 5.63 -17.92 4.87
CA MET A 84 5.44 -16.50 5.20
C MET A 84 6.15 -16.10 6.50
N ALA A 85 6.19 -16.97 7.49
CA ALA A 85 6.93 -16.76 8.72
C ALA A 85 8.45 -16.64 8.45
N LEU A 86 9.01 -17.53 7.63
CA LEU A 86 10.42 -17.46 7.20
C LEU A 86 10.72 -16.17 6.42
N LYS A 87 9.80 -15.76 5.52
CA LYS A 87 9.93 -14.49 4.80
C LYS A 87 9.96 -13.31 5.78
N THR A 88 9.01 -13.26 6.70
CA THR A 88 8.90 -12.17 7.67
C THR A 88 10.10 -12.17 8.62
N GLU A 89 10.59 -13.33 9.07
CA GLU A 89 11.80 -13.46 9.86
C GLU A 89 13.03 -12.86 9.15
N LYS A 90 13.20 -13.20 7.86
CA LYS A 90 14.28 -12.62 7.03
C LYS A 90 14.17 -11.09 6.92
N GLU A 91 12.95 -10.56 6.82
CA GLU A 91 12.69 -9.13 6.64
C GLU A 91 12.77 -8.34 7.95
N GLN A 92 12.40 -8.95 9.07
CA GLN A 92 12.32 -8.29 10.39
C GLN A 92 13.50 -8.57 11.29
N GLY A 93 14.32 -9.59 10.98
CA GLY A 93 15.51 -9.95 11.77
C GLY A 93 15.21 -10.54 13.16
N VAL A 94 14.00 -11.01 13.38
CA VAL A 94 13.58 -11.70 14.63
C VAL A 94 12.88 -13.02 14.29
N PRO A 95 12.98 -14.06 15.11
CA PRO A 95 12.28 -15.33 14.90
C PRO A 95 10.76 -15.12 14.81
N VAL A 96 10.12 -15.71 13.82
CA VAL A 96 8.67 -15.62 13.59
C VAL A 96 8.06 -17.02 13.55
N ASN A 97 7.04 -17.26 14.37
CA ASN A 97 6.30 -18.51 14.30
C ASN A 97 5.18 -18.41 13.25
N PHE A 98 4.91 -19.50 12.52
CA PHE A 98 3.80 -19.55 11.57
C PHE A 98 2.43 -19.27 12.23
N GLU A 99 2.29 -19.51 13.53
CA GLU A 99 1.08 -19.18 14.29
C GLU A 99 0.78 -17.68 14.34
N ASN A 100 1.78 -16.82 14.14
CA ASN A 100 1.62 -15.37 14.04
C ASN A 100 1.15 -14.87 12.67
N VAL A 101 1.00 -15.77 11.70
CA VAL A 101 0.64 -15.45 10.31
C VAL A 101 -0.80 -15.86 10.01
N VAL A 102 -1.56 -14.97 9.37
CA VAL A 102 -2.88 -15.28 8.78
C VAL A 102 -2.87 -14.89 7.31
N MET A 103 -3.14 -15.85 6.43
CA MET A 103 -3.26 -15.62 4.98
C MET A 103 -4.50 -14.81 4.66
N ALA A 104 -4.41 -13.91 3.69
CA ALA A 104 -5.47 -12.97 3.38
C ALA A 104 -5.65 -12.75 1.87
N VAL A 105 -6.79 -12.16 1.50
CA VAL A 105 -7.15 -11.81 0.11
C VAL A 105 -6.46 -10.50 -0.28
N GLY A 106 -5.13 -10.55 -0.46
CA GLY A 106 -4.27 -9.39 -0.66
C GLY A 106 -4.13 -8.52 0.58
N ALA A 107 -3.30 -7.47 0.51
CA ALA A 107 -3.10 -6.53 1.62
C ALA A 107 -4.41 -5.81 2.02
N ALA A 108 -5.27 -5.48 1.06
CA ALA A 108 -6.57 -4.87 1.32
C ALA A 108 -7.46 -5.75 2.22
N GLY A 109 -7.54 -7.06 1.93
CA GLY A 109 -8.24 -8.02 2.78
C GLY A 109 -7.61 -8.13 4.16
N ALA A 110 -6.27 -8.19 4.24
CA ALA A 110 -5.54 -8.23 5.50
C ALA A 110 -5.79 -6.98 6.35
N LEU A 111 -5.78 -5.77 5.76
CA LEU A 111 -6.10 -4.51 6.47
C LEU A 111 -7.53 -4.53 7.02
N ASN A 112 -8.52 -4.97 6.23
CA ASN A 112 -9.89 -5.10 6.72
C ASN A 112 -9.99 -6.10 7.89
N VAL A 113 -9.25 -7.21 7.86
CA VAL A 113 -9.16 -8.15 8.98
C VAL A 113 -8.56 -7.48 10.20
N VAL A 114 -7.43 -6.76 10.05
CA VAL A 114 -6.79 -6.03 11.16
C VAL A 114 -7.71 -4.97 11.75
N MET A 115 -8.36 -4.15 10.91
CA MET A 115 -9.31 -3.13 11.39
C MET A 115 -10.50 -3.77 12.13
N LYS A 116 -11.06 -4.88 11.61
CA LYS A 116 -12.13 -5.62 12.28
C LYS A 116 -11.69 -6.23 13.62
N THR A 117 -10.42 -6.60 13.73
CA THR A 117 -9.84 -7.18 14.94
C THR A 117 -9.60 -6.13 16.03
N LEU A 118 -9.15 -4.93 15.65
CA LEU A 118 -8.69 -3.91 16.60
C LEU A 118 -9.75 -2.89 17.00
N LEU A 119 -10.68 -2.54 16.09
CA LEU A 119 -11.53 -1.36 16.28
C LEU A 119 -12.84 -1.68 16.98
N ASN A 120 -13.11 -0.93 18.04
CA ASN A 120 -14.43 -0.71 18.56
C ASN A 120 -15.08 0.50 17.87
N GLN A 121 -16.37 0.71 18.14
CA GLN A 121 -17.07 1.90 17.66
C GLN A 121 -16.40 3.17 18.19
N ASP A 122 -16.13 4.11 17.29
CA ASP A 122 -15.49 5.41 17.55
C ASP A 122 -14.01 5.35 18.00
N ASP A 123 -13.36 4.19 17.91
CA ASP A 123 -11.90 4.12 18.03
C ASP A 123 -11.20 4.90 16.89
N GLU A 124 -10.02 5.39 17.16
CA GLU A 124 -9.27 6.25 16.25
C GLU A 124 -8.06 5.52 15.66
N VAL A 125 -7.83 5.75 14.37
CA VAL A 125 -6.60 5.33 13.66
C VAL A 125 -5.90 6.57 13.12
N ILE A 126 -4.68 6.82 13.59
CA ILE A 126 -3.85 7.93 13.09
C ILE A 126 -3.18 7.49 11.78
N VAL A 127 -3.29 8.34 10.75
CA VAL A 127 -2.72 8.09 9.42
C VAL A 127 -1.94 9.31 8.96
N PRO A 128 -0.60 9.20 8.79
CA PRO A 128 0.22 10.27 8.21
C PRO A 128 -0.13 10.52 6.73
N CYS A 129 -0.29 11.79 6.36
CA CYS A 129 -0.58 12.25 5.00
C CYS A 129 0.70 12.63 4.25
N PRO A 130 0.83 12.30 2.95
CA PRO A 130 -0.15 11.62 2.11
C PRO A 130 -0.20 10.10 2.34
N TYR A 131 -1.35 9.48 2.02
CA TYR A 131 -1.62 8.07 2.32
C TYR A 131 -2.46 7.40 1.22
N PHE A 132 -2.56 6.08 1.24
CA PHE A 132 -3.41 5.33 0.31
C PHE A 132 -4.90 5.53 0.64
N ALA A 133 -5.64 6.11 -0.31
CA ALA A 133 -7.01 6.60 -0.12
C ALA A 133 -8.01 5.58 0.46
N GLU A 134 -7.82 4.28 0.17
CA GLU A 134 -8.75 3.24 0.63
C GLU A 134 -8.73 3.02 2.15
N TYR A 135 -7.70 3.52 2.86
CA TYR A 135 -7.67 3.42 4.33
C TYR A 135 -8.88 4.10 4.98
N ASP A 136 -9.39 5.18 4.40
CA ASP A 136 -10.62 5.84 4.84
C ASP A 136 -11.80 4.87 4.92
N HIS A 137 -11.92 4.03 3.91
CA HIS A 137 -13.01 3.07 3.82
C HIS A 137 -12.77 1.88 4.75
N TYR A 138 -11.54 1.35 4.81
CA TYR A 138 -11.22 0.21 5.69
C TYR A 138 -11.45 0.54 7.17
N ILE A 139 -11.06 1.74 7.62
CA ILE A 139 -11.26 2.20 8.99
C ILE A 139 -12.75 2.42 9.28
N LYS A 140 -13.44 3.18 8.42
CA LYS A 140 -14.86 3.52 8.59
C LYS A 140 -15.80 2.31 8.52
N ASN A 141 -15.48 1.30 7.71
CA ASN A 141 -16.27 0.08 7.59
C ASN A 141 -16.34 -0.72 8.89
N HIS A 142 -15.36 -0.51 9.79
CA HIS A 142 -15.27 -1.20 11.07
C HIS A 142 -15.55 -0.30 12.27
N GLY A 143 -16.22 0.84 12.04
CA GLY A 143 -16.67 1.75 13.10
C GLY A 143 -15.61 2.73 13.59
N GLY A 144 -14.41 2.72 13.02
CA GLY A 144 -13.32 3.61 13.40
C GLY A 144 -13.39 4.99 12.75
N ASN A 145 -12.67 5.92 13.36
CA ASN A 145 -12.44 7.28 12.87
C ASN A 145 -11.00 7.43 12.41
N ILE A 146 -10.79 8.01 11.23
CA ILE A 146 -9.45 8.32 10.74
C ILE A 146 -9.00 9.69 11.24
N ILE A 147 -7.84 9.74 11.90
CA ILE A 147 -7.16 10.96 12.33
C ILE A 147 -5.99 11.21 11.39
N ARG A 148 -6.17 12.16 10.46
CA ARG A 148 -5.15 12.52 9.48
C ARG A 148 -4.16 13.49 10.09
N VAL A 149 -2.86 13.18 9.98
CA VAL A 149 -1.78 14.01 10.49
C VAL A 149 -0.81 14.40 9.40
N GLY A 150 -0.22 15.59 9.51
CA GLY A 150 0.81 16.03 8.56
C GLY A 150 2.10 15.22 8.69
N THR A 151 2.92 15.26 7.65
CA THR A 151 4.27 14.74 7.60
C THR A 151 5.27 15.90 7.47
N LYS A 152 6.56 15.61 7.56
CA LYS A 152 7.61 16.56 7.23
C LYS A 152 7.55 16.96 5.73
N PRO A 153 8.21 18.06 5.31
CA PRO A 153 8.20 18.49 3.91
C PRO A 153 8.71 17.45 2.89
N ASP A 154 9.54 16.52 3.35
CA ASP A 154 10.06 15.38 2.55
C ASP A 154 9.17 14.12 2.66
N PHE A 155 7.97 14.26 3.21
CA PHE A 155 7.01 13.20 3.51
C PHE A 155 7.49 12.21 4.59
N GLY A 156 8.51 12.54 5.36
CA GLY A 156 8.97 11.77 6.52
C GLY A 156 7.99 11.86 7.69
N LEU A 157 8.02 10.88 8.60
CA LEU A 157 7.15 10.86 9.78
C LEU A 157 7.50 12.00 10.74
N ASP A 158 6.48 12.69 11.24
CA ASP A 158 6.59 13.67 12.30
C ASP A 158 6.00 13.13 13.60
N ALA A 159 6.87 12.58 14.45
CA ALA A 159 6.48 12.00 15.73
C ALA A 159 5.81 13.00 16.67
N LYS A 160 6.14 14.29 16.54
CA LYS A 160 5.49 15.36 17.36
C LYS A 160 4.02 15.49 16.99
N VAL A 161 3.71 15.55 15.71
CA VAL A 161 2.31 15.67 15.23
C VAL A 161 1.52 14.42 15.57
N ILE A 162 2.13 13.23 15.48
CA ILE A 162 1.52 11.96 15.92
C ILE A 162 1.21 12.03 17.42
N LYS A 163 2.20 12.45 18.25
CA LYS A 163 2.04 12.59 19.70
C LYS A 163 0.87 13.51 20.07
N ASP A 164 0.80 14.69 19.44
CA ASP A 164 -0.22 15.69 19.71
C ASP A 164 -1.64 15.22 19.28
N SER A 165 -1.72 14.16 18.47
CA SER A 165 -2.97 13.58 17.97
C SER A 165 -3.41 12.30 18.70
N LEU A 166 -2.59 11.76 19.62
CA LEU A 166 -2.93 10.60 20.42
C LEU A 166 -4.00 10.94 21.45
N SER A 167 -5.01 10.07 21.56
CA SER A 167 -6.08 10.15 22.54
C SER A 167 -6.33 8.79 23.22
N GLU A 168 -7.17 8.76 24.24
CA GLU A 168 -7.60 7.50 24.88
C GLU A 168 -8.37 6.57 23.91
N LYS A 169 -8.85 7.11 22.77
CA LYS A 169 -9.52 6.35 21.72
C LYS A 169 -8.57 5.81 20.66
N THR A 170 -7.32 6.22 20.66
CA THR A 170 -6.36 5.80 19.63
C THR A 170 -6.09 4.30 19.75
N ALA A 171 -6.55 3.53 18.76
CA ALA A 171 -6.33 2.10 18.66
C ALA A 171 -5.06 1.76 17.86
N ALA A 172 -4.73 2.57 16.86
CA ALA A 172 -3.57 2.30 16.00
C ALA A 172 -3.00 3.54 15.32
N VAL A 173 -1.73 3.43 14.91
CA VAL A 173 -1.10 4.27 13.90
C VAL A 173 -0.83 3.40 12.69
N LEU A 174 -1.29 3.81 11.50
CA LEU A 174 -1.12 3.10 10.24
C LEU A 174 -0.11 3.81 9.36
N ILE A 175 0.99 3.15 9.05
CA ILE A 175 2.04 3.64 8.16
C ILE A 175 2.19 2.75 6.93
N ASN A 176 2.67 3.32 5.83
CA ASN A 176 2.93 2.62 4.57
C ASN A 176 4.34 2.97 4.08
N SER A 177 5.23 1.97 4.01
CA SER A 177 6.63 2.17 3.61
C SER A 177 7.14 0.98 2.77
N PRO A 178 7.64 1.22 1.56
CA PRO A 178 7.63 2.47 0.78
C PRO A 178 6.22 3.01 0.56
N ASN A 179 6.07 4.33 0.63
CA ASN A 179 4.76 4.98 0.69
C ASN A 179 4.10 5.11 -0.69
N ASN A 180 2.81 4.88 -0.75
CA ASN A 180 1.93 5.32 -1.82
C ASN A 180 1.12 6.54 -1.31
N PRO A 181 1.33 7.77 -1.84
CA PRO A 181 1.83 8.07 -3.19
C PRO A 181 3.28 8.61 -3.27
N SER A 182 3.98 8.84 -2.16
CA SER A 182 5.23 9.64 -2.18
C SER A 182 6.48 8.84 -2.56
N GLY A 183 6.47 7.52 -2.50
CA GLY A 183 7.66 6.69 -2.67
C GLY A 183 8.67 6.78 -1.51
N ARG A 184 8.32 7.46 -0.40
CA ARG A 184 9.19 7.66 0.76
C ARG A 184 9.38 6.34 1.53
N ILE A 185 10.63 6.08 1.95
CA ILE A 185 10.98 5.05 2.93
C ILE A 185 11.29 5.77 4.25
N TYR A 186 10.61 5.39 5.32
CA TYR A 186 10.84 6.00 6.63
C TYR A 186 12.17 5.55 7.21
N THR A 187 12.91 6.51 7.81
CA THR A 187 14.22 6.22 8.41
C THR A 187 14.08 5.51 9.75
N GLU A 188 15.20 4.96 10.23
CA GLU A 188 15.25 4.31 11.53
C GLU A 188 14.91 5.29 12.65
N GLU A 189 15.45 6.50 12.61
CA GLU A 189 15.19 7.57 13.58
C GLU A 189 13.72 8.01 13.60
N GLU A 190 13.07 8.00 12.44
CA GLU A 190 11.64 8.32 12.33
C GLU A 190 10.79 7.24 13.00
N ILE A 191 11.07 5.97 12.72
CA ILE A 191 10.38 4.84 13.34
C ILE A 191 10.62 4.81 14.85
N ASP A 192 11.86 4.97 15.31
CA ASP A 192 12.21 5.01 16.73
C ASP A 192 11.50 6.15 17.47
N SER A 193 11.40 7.31 16.83
CA SER A 193 10.68 8.46 17.40
C SER A 193 9.18 8.20 17.54
N VAL A 194 8.56 7.54 16.56
CA VAL A 194 7.15 7.12 16.62
C VAL A 194 6.95 6.07 17.71
N VAL A 195 7.78 5.04 17.74
CA VAL A 195 7.72 3.97 18.77
C VAL A 195 7.85 4.54 20.18
N LYS A 196 8.77 5.50 20.39
CA LYS A 196 8.91 6.20 21.66
C LYS A 196 7.62 6.87 22.09
N VAL A 197 6.97 7.58 21.16
CA VAL A 197 5.70 8.29 21.42
C VAL A 197 4.57 7.31 21.76
N LEU A 198 4.49 6.17 21.07
CA LEU A 198 3.49 5.12 21.36
C LEU A 198 3.71 4.49 22.73
N ASN A 199 4.96 4.22 23.11
CA ASN A 199 5.29 3.70 24.44
C ASN A 199 4.95 4.71 25.55
N GLU A 200 5.35 5.99 25.42
CA GLU A 200 5.01 7.06 26.37
C GLU A 200 3.48 7.18 26.55
N HIS A 201 2.72 7.03 25.47
CA HIS A 201 1.27 7.05 25.53
C HIS A 201 0.71 5.83 26.29
N GLY A 202 1.20 4.64 25.98
CA GLY A 202 0.79 3.38 26.63
C GLY A 202 1.10 3.38 28.12
N GLU A 203 2.29 3.85 28.51
CA GLU A 203 2.71 3.98 29.92
C GLU A 203 1.77 4.94 30.69
N LYS A 204 1.34 6.02 30.05
CA LYS A 204 0.45 7.02 30.67
C LYS A 204 -0.99 6.57 30.78
N THR A 205 -1.52 5.86 29.76
CA THR A 205 -2.96 5.56 29.63
C THR A 205 -3.32 4.12 29.93
N GLY A 206 -2.33 3.22 29.91
CA GLY A 206 -2.53 1.78 29.94
C GLY A 206 -2.95 1.18 28.59
N ARG A 207 -3.16 2.01 27.55
CA ARG A 207 -3.52 1.58 26.19
C ARG A 207 -2.34 1.83 25.24
N TYR A 208 -1.73 0.76 24.76
CA TYR A 208 -0.64 0.80 23.77
C TYR A 208 -1.22 0.68 22.37
N PRO A 209 -1.25 1.76 21.55
CA PRO A 209 -1.79 1.69 20.19
C PRO A 209 -1.00 0.71 19.33
N TYR A 210 -1.66 0.00 18.42
CA TYR A 210 -0.96 -0.85 17.46
C TYR A 210 -0.25 -0.02 16.39
N LEU A 211 0.97 -0.43 16.00
CA LEU A 211 1.63 0.06 14.79
C LEU A 211 1.30 -0.89 13.64
N ILE A 212 0.46 -0.45 12.70
CA ILE A 212 0.10 -1.21 11.51
C ILE A 212 1.03 -0.77 10.39
N CYS A 213 1.83 -1.70 9.85
CA CYS A 213 2.77 -1.47 8.77
C CYS A 213 2.25 -2.12 7.49
N ASP A 214 1.74 -1.30 6.56
CA ASP A 214 1.33 -1.74 5.24
C ASP A 214 2.53 -1.73 4.29
N GLU A 215 3.03 -2.92 3.91
CA GLU A 215 4.33 -3.10 3.23
C GLU A 215 4.25 -3.82 1.87
N PRO A 216 3.28 -3.55 0.99
CA PRO A 216 3.19 -4.26 -0.28
C PRO A 216 4.36 -3.92 -1.24
N TYR A 217 5.05 -2.82 -0.99
CA TYR A 217 6.18 -2.34 -1.80
C TYR A 217 7.55 -2.64 -1.18
N ARG A 218 7.63 -3.38 -0.06
CA ARG A 218 8.87 -3.58 0.73
C ARG A 218 10.07 -4.00 -0.11
N ALA A 219 9.88 -4.84 -1.13
CA ALA A 219 10.94 -5.32 -2.01
C ALA A 219 11.36 -4.30 -3.09
N ILE A 220 10.52 -3.29 -3.36
CA ILE A 220 10.77 -2.31 -4.43
C ILE A 220 11.42 -1.09 -3.81
N THR A 221 12.73 -1.11 -3.70
CA THR A 221 13.55 -0.03 -3.14
C THR A 221 14.68 0.32 -4.09
N TYR A 222 15.19 1.54 -3.99
CA TYR A 222 16.19 2.09 -4.90
C TYR A 222 17.47 2.51 -4.15
N ASN A 223 18.59 2.61 -4.86
CA ASN A 223 19.88 3.05 -4.31
C ASN A 223 20.30 2.21 -3.07
N ASN A 224 20.03 0.91 -3.08
CA ASN A 224 20.31 -0.01 -1.97
C ASN A 224 19.63 0.36 -0.63
N LYS A 225 18.61 1.19 -0.66
CA LYS A 225 17.82 1.49 0.55
C LYS A 225 17.03 0.27 1.00
N LYS A 226 16.77 0.19 2.30
CA LYS A 226 16.01 -0.90 2.93
C LYS A 226 14.89 -0.34 3.78
N VAL A 227 13.78 -1.04 3.82
CA VAL A 227 12.69 -0.74 4.74
C VAL A 227 13.08 -1.21 6.14
N VAL A 228 12.95 -0.32 7.11
CA VAL A 228 13.34 -0.56 8.51
C VAL A 228 12.52 -1.70 9.10
N PRO A 229 13.15 -2.68 9.77
CA PRO A 229 12.46 -3.69 10.55
C PRO A 229 11.77 -3.06 11.77
N VAL A 230 10.49 -3.35 11.98
CA VAL A 230 9.70 -2.75 13.08
C VAL A 230 9.47 -3.71 14.25
N PHE A 231 9.52 -5.03 14.04
CA PHE A 231 9.33 -6.00 15.09
C PHE A 231 10.35 -5.90 16.24
N PRO A 232 11.65 -5.66 15.98
CA PRO A 232 12.63 -5.46 17.07
C PRO A 232 12.36 -4.21 17.90
N LYS A 233 11.56 -3.27 17.41
CA LYS A 233 11.38 -1.93 17.98
C LYS A 233 10.08 -1.75 18.76
N TYR A 234 9.02 -2.47 18.40
CA TYR A 234 7.69 -2.30 19.00
C TYR A 234 6.91 -3.61 19.08
N GLU A 235 6.51 -4.00 20.30
CA GLU A 235 5.80 -5.28 20.53
C GLU A 235 4.41 -5.30 19.88
N ASN A 236 3.62 -4.22 20.01
CA ASN A 236 2.27 -4.12 19.45
C ASN A 236 2.32 -3.70 17.96
N CYS A 237 2.95 -4.52 17.14
CA CYS A 237 3.12 -4.27 15.72
C CYS A 237 2.56 -5.40 14.86
N VAL A 238 1.84 -5.03 13.81
CA VAL A 238 1.34 -5.96 12.79
C VAL A 238 1.78 -5.51 11.39
N ILE A 239 2.39 -6.43 10.64
CA ILE A 239 2.71 -6.22 9.23
C ILE A 239 1.57 -6.75 8.38
N VAL A 240 1.21 -5.97 7.38
CA VAL A 240 0.28 -6.35 6.31
C VAL A 240 1.01 -6.24 4.99
N THR A 241 0.93 -7.27 4.16
CA THR A 241 1.59 -7.27 2.85
C THR A 241 0.86 -8.15 1.84
N SER A 242 1.31 -8.10 0.58
CA SER A 242 0.77 -8.93 -0.49
C SER A 242 1.82 -9.19 -1.56
N PHE A 243 1.53 -10.12 -2.44
CA PHE A 243 2.35 -10.45 -3.61
C PHE A 243 1.90 -9.71 -4.89
N ALA A 244 0.98 -8.75 -4.72
CA ALA A 244 0.44 -7.96 -5.83
C ALA A 244 1.48 -7.08 -6.51
N LYS A 245 2.52 -6.61 -5.78
CA LYS A 245 3.49 -5.63 -6.27
C LYS A 245 4.86 -6.24 -6.50
N ASN A 246 5.38 -6.94 -5.51
CA ASN A 246 6.70 -7.56 -5.57
C ASN A 246 6.80 -8.74 -6.56
N LEU A 247 5.73 -9.53 -6.74
CA LEU A 247 5.70 -10.66 -7.68
C LEU A 247 4.80 -10.42 -8.90
N SER A 248 4.31 -9.20 -9.09
CA SER A 248 3.40 -8.84 -10.20
C SER A 248 2.15 -9.72 -10.29
N LEU A 249 1.53 -10.02 -9.13
CA LEU A 249 0.34 -10.87 -9.01
C LEU A 249 -0.89 -10.09 -8.48
N PRO A 250 -1.24 -8.89 -9.00
CA PRO A 250 -2.32 -8.09 -8.42
C PRO A 250 -3.70 -8.71 -8.59
N GLY A 251 -3.92 -9.49 -9.65
CA GLY A 251 -5.16 -10.20 -9.95
C GLY A 251 -5.42 -11.40 -9.05
N GLU A 252 -4.37 -11.99 -8.47
CA GLU A 252 -4.44 -13.25 -7.75
C GLU A 252 -4.89 -13.12 -6.30
N ARG A 253 -4.94 -11.89 -5.81
CA ARG A 253 -5.49 -11.56 -4.49
C ARG A 253 -4.87 -12.36 -3.35
N ILE A 254 -3.57 -12.51 -3.32
CA ILE A 254 -2.83 -13.23 -2.28
C ILE A 254 -1.96 -12.30 -1.45
N GLY A 255 -2.05 -12.43 -0.13
CA GLY A 255 -1.31 -11.65 0.85
C GLY A 255 -1.42 -12.26 2.23
N TYR A 256 -0.92 -11.58 3.25
CA TYR A 256 -1.01 -12.02 4.63
C TYR A 256 -0.85 -10.86 5.62
N LEU A 257 -1.28 -11.08 6.84
CA LEU A 257 -0.86 -10.33 8.01
C LEU A 257 0.09 -11.17 8.86
N CYS A 258 1.01 -10.52 9.55
CA CYS A 258 1.89 -11.13 10.52
C CYS A 258 1.96 -10.24 11.76
N LEU A 259 1.56 -10.79 12.90
CA LEU A 259 1.68 -10.11 14.21
C LEU A 259 3.06 -10.33 14.77
N ASN A 260 3.64 -9.31 15.40
CA ASN A 260 4.90 -9.43 16.13
C ASN A 260 4.80 -10.55 17.18
N PRO A 261 5.70 -11.56 17.15
CA PRO A 261 5.72 -12.64 18.15
C PRO A 261 5.85 -12.17 19.60
N ALA A 262 6.46 -11.01 19.82
CA ALA A 262 6.61 -10.41 21.15
C ALA A 262 5.31 -9.76 21.69
N CYS A 263 4.27 -9.62 20.86
CA CYS A 263 3.00 -9.05 21.30
C CYS A 263 2.38 -9.91 22.43
N LYS A 264 2.08 -9.28 23.55
CA LYS A 264 1.54 -9.98 24.75
C LYS A 264 0.16 -10.58 24.50
N GLU A 265 -0.65 -9.93 23.67
CA GLU A 265 -2.00 -10.36 23.30
C GLU A 265 -2.03 -11.24 22.04
N SER A 266 -0.89 -11.83 21.67
CA SER A 266 -0.73 -12.53 20.38
C SER A 266 -1.81 -13.59 20.14
N LYS A 267 -2.13 -14.41 21.15
CA LYS A 267 -3.13 -15.48 21.01
C LYS A 267 -4.52 -14.93 20.71
N ASP A 268 -4.93 -13.90 21.44
CA ASP A 268 -6.27 -13.31 21.32
C ASP A 268 -6.39 -12.54 20.00
N PHE A 269 -5.36 -11.78 19.63
CA PHE A 269 -5.32 -11.08 18.35
C PHE A 269 -5.45 -12.07 17.18
N ILE A 270 -4.64 -13.13 17.15
CA ILE A 270 -4.67 -14.10 16.05
C ILE A 270 -6.01 -14.85 16.00
N ALA A 271 -6.56 -15.23 17.15
CA ALA A 271 -7.88 -15.87 17.21
C ALA A 271 -8.97 -14.93 16.66
N ALA A 272 -8.94 -13.65 17.03
CA ALA A 272 -9.86 -12.64 16.52
C ALA A 272 -9.67 -12.38 15.02
N ALA A 273 -8.42 -12.32 14.52
CA ALA A 273 -8.11 -12.13 13.10
C ALA A 273 -8.60 -13.32 12.24
N ILE A 274 -8.43 -14.55 12.72
CA ILE A 274 -8.98 -15.75 12.07
C ILE A 274 -10.51 -15.69 12.01
N PHE A 275 -11.14 -15.30 13.11
CA PHE A 275 -12.61 -15.13 13.18
C PHE A 275 -13.07 -14.01 12.24
N ALA A 276 -12.37 -12.86 12.22
CA ALA A 276 -12.65 -11.74 11.33
C ALA A 276 -12.54 -12.15 9.85
N THR A 277 -11.51 -12.92 9.46
CA THR A 277 -11.35 -13.44 8.10
C THR A 277 -12.60 -14.23 7.65
N ARG A 278 -13.14 -15.06 8.54
CA ARG A 278 -14.35 -15.84 8.25
C ARG A 278 -15.60 -14.95 8.16
N THR A 279 -15.79 -14.06 9.12
CA THR A 279 -17.04 -13.26 9.24
C THR A 279 -17.12 -12.11 8.24
N LEU A 280 -15.99 -11.65 7.70
CA LEU A 280 -15.94 -10.72 6.58
C LEU A 280 -16.29 -11.37 5.23
N GLY A 281 -16.51 -12.68 5.21
CA GLY A 281 -16.91 -13.42 4.02
C GLY A 281 -15.73 -13.91 3.17
N TYR A 282 -14.48 -13.64 3.57
CA TYR A 282 -13.30 -14.17 2.87
C TYR A 282 -13.15 -15.68 3.07
N VAL A 283 -13.44 -16.16 4.28
CA VAL A 283 -13.29 -17.54 4.74
C VAL A 283 -11.84 -18.00 4.71
N ASN A 284 -11.20 -17.96 3.53
CA ASN A 284 -9.79 -18.26 3.27
C ASN A 284 -9.25 -17.38 2.16
N ALA A 285 -7.92 -17.21 2.11
CA ALA A 285 -7.25 -16.76 0.91
C ALA A 285 -7.30 -17.88 -0.18
N PRO A 286 -7.16 -17.55 -1.49
CA PRO A 286 -7.26 -18.51 -2.58
C PRO A 286 -6.32 -19.71 -2.41
N ALA A 287 -6.88 -20.92 -2.39
CA ALA A 287 -6.15 -22.17 -2.13
C ALA A 287 -4.97 -22.39 -3.10
N PHE A 288 -5.23 -22.19 -4.39
CA PHE A 288 -4.24 -22.36 -5.44
C PHE A 288 -3.02 -21.47 -5.22
N PHE A 289 -3.24 -20.16 -5.05
CA PHE A 289 -2.13 -19.21 -4.87
C PHE A 289 -1.45 -19.30 -3.51
N GLN A 290 -2.08 -19.82 -2.47
CA GLN A 290 -1.38 -20.16 -1.24
C GLN A 290 -0.29 -21.23 -1.50
N LYS A 291 -0.60 -22.27 -2.26
CA LYS A 291 0.36 -23.34 -2.63
C LYS A 291 1.46 -22.79 -3.55
N VAL A 292 1.11 -21.97 -4.53
CA VAL A 292 2.09 -21.31 -5.42
C VAL A 292 3.08 -20.47 -4.61
N ILE A 293 2.58 -19.63 -3.71
CA ILE A 293 3.44 -18.76 -2.89
C ILE A 293 4.30 -19.56 -1.90
N ALA A 294 3.78 -20.67 -1.35
CA ALA A 294 4.59 -21.53 -0.48
C ALA A 294 5.87 -22.04 -1.19
N LYS A 295 5.80 -22.24 -2.51
CA LYS A 295 6.94 -22.72 -3.34
C LYS A 295 7.81 -21.58 -3.90
N SER A 296 7.31 -20.33 -3.94
CA SER A 296 7.96 -19.20 -4.64
C SER A 296 8.08 -17.91 -3.83
N TRP A 297 7.92 -17.97 -2.51
CA TRP A 297 7.91 -16.79 -1.62
C TRP A 297 9.20 -15.95 -1.65
N ASP A 298 10.32 -16.56 -1.99
CA ASP A 298 11.65 -15.95 -2.11
C ASP A 298 12.00 -15.53 -3.54
N ALA A 299 11.05 -15.62 -4.48
CA ALA A 299 11.24 -15.12 -5.84
C ALA A 299 11.25 -13.58 -5.86
N GLU A 300 12.00 -13.01 -6.80
CA GLU A 300 12.13 -11.57 -6.99
C GLU A 300 11.98 -11.21 -8.46
N CYS A 301 11.30 -10.08 -8.74
CA CYS A 301 11.31 -9.44 -10.05
C CYS A 301 12.60 -8.62 -10.25
N ASP A 302 12.88 -8.25 -11.48
CA ASP A 302 13.96 -7.29 -11.76
C ASP A 302 13.50 -5.85 -11.50
N TYR A 303 13.61 -5.42 -10.25
CA TYR A 303 13.20 -4.06 -9.84
C TYR A 303 14.13 -2.96 -10.38
N SER A 304 15.29 -3.30 -10.98
CA SER A 304 16.17 -2.32 -11.62
C SER A 304 15.47 -1.57 -12.75
N LEU A 305 14.49 -2.22 -13.40
CA LEU A 305 13.63 -1.60 -14.41
C LEU A 305 12.78 -0.46 -13.83
N TYR A 306 12.24 -0.62 -12.62
CA TYR A 306 11.53 0.47 -11.94
C TYR A 306 12.48 1.59 -11.48
N GLU A 307 13.71 1.26 -11.05
CA GLU A 307 14.71 2.26 -10.71
C GLU A 307 15.12 3.09 -11.92
N LYS A 308 15.33 2.45 -13.09
CA LYS A 308 15.58 3.14 -14.35
C LYS A 308 14.45 4.09 -14.71
N ARG A 309 13.20 3.63 -14.68
CA ARG A 309 12.01 4.44 -14.99
C ARG A 309 11.82 5.59 -14.00
N ARG A 310 12.12 5.37 -12.71
CA ARG A 310 12.16 6.43 -11.71
C ARG A 310 13.14 7.53 -12.11
N ASN A 311 14.35 7.15 -12.52
CA ASN A 311 15.36 8.11 -12.92
C ASN A 311 14.93 8.90 -14.17
N GLU A 312 14.33 8.24 -15.16
CA GLU A 312 13.84 8.85 -16.39
C GLU A 312 12.70 9.85 -16.13
N ILE A 313 11.70 9.47 -15.33
CA ILE A 313 10.59 10.41 -15.02
C ILE A 313 11.07 11.57 -14.15
N CYS A 314 11.98 11.35 -13.19
CA CYS A 314 12.60 12.42 -12.40
C CYS A 314 13.37 13.39 -13.30
N GLN A 315 14.17 12.90 -14.25
CA GLN A 315 14.87 13.75 -15.22
C GLN A 315 13.89 14.59 -16.06
N ILE A 316 12.77 13.99 -16.48
CA ILE A 316 11.73 14.73 -17.22
C ILE A 316 11.13 15.84 -16.34
N MET A 317 10.86 15.58 -15.07
CA MET A 317 10.34 16.60 -14.16
C MET A 317 11.33 17.73 -13.95
N ASP A 318 12.63 17.44 -13.76
CA ASP A 318 13.69 18.44 -13.64
C ASP A 318 13.78 19.31 -14.89
N GLU A 319 13.81 18.71 -16.08
CA GLU A 319 13.94 19.41 -17.35
C GLU A 319 12.67 20.21 -17.73
N THR A 320 11.54 19.89 -17.16
CA THR A 320 10.25 20.56 -17.39
C THR A 320 9.83 21.48 -16.26
N GLY A 321 10.65 21.60 -15.21
CA GLY A 321 10.51 22.59 -14.13
C GLY A 321 9.46 22.25 -13.08
N TYR A 322 9.22 20.95 -12.82
CA TYR A 322 8.36 20.50 -11.74
C TYR A 322 9.14 20.22 -10.46
N GLU A 323 8.54 20.55 -9.30
CA GLU A 323 9.10 20.26 -7.98
C GLU A 323 8.55 18.94 -7.44
N TYR A 324 9.42 18.11 -6.85
CA TYR A 324 9.06 16.83 -6.26
C TYR A 324 10.10 16.37 -5.22
N VAL A 325 9.73 15.39 -4.40
CA VAL A 325 10.69 14.65 -3.57
C VAL A 325 11.05 13.36 -4.30
N VAL A 326 12.36 13.07 -4.43
CA VAL A 326 12.83 11.87 -5.14
C VAL A 326 12.34 10.62 -4.41
N PRO A 327 11.58 9.71 -5.09
CA PRO A 327 11.10 8.50 -4.45
C PRO A 327 12.25 7.50 -4.21
N GLU A 328 12.19 6.88 -3.05
CA GLU A 328 13.18 5.92 -2.56
C GLU A 328 12.74 4.46 -2.78
N GLY A 329 11.46 4.27 -3.07
CA GLY A 329 10.85 2.96 -3.34
C GLY A 329 9.47 3.06 -3.96
N ALA A 330 8.76 1.94 -4.05
CA ALA A 330 7.51 1.78 -4.80
C ALA A 330 7.68 2.15 -6.28
N PHE A 331 6.65 2.60 -6.95
CA PHE A 331 6.71 3.08 -8.35
C PHE A 331 5.82 4.32 -8.55
N TYR A 332 5.87 5.22 -7.56
CA TYR A 332 5.12 6.48 -7.56
C TYR A 332 6.04 7.67 -7.38
N LEU A 333 5.69 8.75 -8.06
CA LEU A 333 6.28 10.06 -7.90
C LEU A 333 5.16 11.04 -7.53
N PHE A 334 5.34 11.78 -6.43
CA PHE A 334 4.39 12.74 -5.94
C PHE A 334 4.90 14.15 -6.21
N VAL A 335 4.30 14.82 -7.19
CA VAL A 335 4.80 16.05 -7.80
C VAL A 335 3.95 17.21 -7.30
N LYS A 336 4.60 18.32 -6.95
CA LYS A 336 3.94 19.56 -6.54
C LYS A 336 3.27 20.22 -7.75
N VAL A 337 2.06 20.67 -7.57
CA VAL A 337 1.34 21.46 -8.58
C VAL A 337 2.06 22.81 -8.77
N PRO A 338 2.28 23.27 -10.03
CA PRO A 338 2.93 24.56 -10.26
C PRO A 338 2.22 25.73 -9.60
N GLU A 339 2.98 26.68 -9.05
CA GLU A 339 2.48 27.78 -8.20
C GLU A 339 1.33 28.58 -8.85
N LYS A 340 1.34 28.76 -10.18
CA LYS A 340 0.28 29.46 -10.92
C LYS A 340 -1.11 28.81 -10.79
N TRP A 341 -1.18 27.56 -10.36
CA TRP A 341 -2.42 26.81 -10.09
C TRP A 341 -2.79 26.85 -8.60
N GLY A 342 -1.97 27.47 -7.76
CA GLY A 342 -2.14 27.42 -6.30
C GLY A 342 -2.13 25.98 -5.79
N ASN A 343 -3.10 25.65 -4.93
CA ASN A 343 -3.26 24.28 -4.42
C ASN A 343 -4.42 23.51 -5.10
N ASP A 344 -4.82 23.92 -6.31
CA ASP A 344 -5.92 23.26 -7.03
C ASP A 344 -5.38 22.12 -7.91
N ASP A 345 -5.08 21.01 -7.25
CA ASP A 345 -4.61 19.79 -7.90
C ASP A 345 -5.64 19.16 -8.83
N MET A 346 -6.94 19.31 -8.56
CA MET A 346 -8.01 18.85 -9.46
C MET A 346 -8.04 19.64 -10.77
N ALA A 347 -7.97 20.97 -10.70
CA ALA A 347 -7.92 21.81 -11.89
C ALA A 347 -6.66 21.50 -12.71
N PHE A 348 -5.51 21.34 -12.03
CA PHE A 348 -4.25 21.03 -12.71
C PHE A 348 -4.26 19.65 -13.39
N VAL A 349 -4.75 18.62 -12.73
CA VAL A 349 -4.87 17.28 -13.35
C VAL A 349 -5.83 17.30 -14.53
N ASN A 350 -6.93 18.08 -14.48
CA ASN A 350 -7.80 18.27 -15.63
C ASN A 350 -7.10 19.04 -16.76
N HIS A 351 -6.22 19.99 -16.46
CA HIS A 351 -5.38 20.64 -17.45
C HIS A 351 -4.40 19.66 -18.11
N LEU A 352 -3.74 18.78 -17.35
CA LEU A 352 -2.87 17.73 -17.88
C LEU A 352 -3.58 16.84 -18.91
N LYS A 353 -4.86 16.54 -18.71
CA LYS A 353 -5.67 15.76 -19.68
C LYS A 353 -5.74 16.40 -21.07
N SER A 354 -5.70 17.74 -21.17
CA SER A 354 -5.69 18.42 -22.47
C SER A 354 -4.41 18.15 -23.29
N PHE A 355 -3.37 17.64 -22.62
CA PHE A 355 -2.12 17.18 -23.21
C PHE A 355 -2.02 15.65 -23.24
N ASN A 356 -3.14 14.94 -23.08
CA ASN A 356 -3.22 13.48 -23.02
C ASN A 356 -2.40 12.84 -21.86
N ILE A 357 -2.16 13.60 -20.78
CA ILE A 357 -1.50 13.10 -19.57
C ILE A 357 -2.57 12.81 -18.53
N LEU A 358 -2.57 11.58 -17.99
CA LEU A 358 -3.48 11.15 -16.93
C LEU A 358 -2.69 10.88 -15.65
N CYS A 359 -2.97 11.65 -14.60
CA CYS A 359 -2.35 11.57 -13.28
C CYS A 359 -3.44 11.60 -12.21
N ALA A 360 -3.17 11.02 -11.04
CA ALA A 360 -4.10 11.08 -9.92
C ALA A 360 -3.90 12.36 -9.10
N PRO A 361 -4.98 13.12 -8.75
CA PRO A 361 -4.87 14.33 -7.94
C PRO A 361 -4.47 14.01 -6.51
N GLY A 362 -3.67 14.88 -5.89
CA GLY A 362 -3.12 14.70 -4.55
C GLY A 362 -4.17 14.73 -3.46
N CYS A 363 -5.26 15.48 -3.65
CA CYS A 363 -6.37 15.51 -2.69
C CYS A 363 -6.98 14.13 -2.44
N SER A 364 -6.92 13.21 -3.42
CA SER A 364 -7.33 11.81 -3.24
C SER A 364 -6.46 11.04 -2.25
N PHE A 365 -5.27 11.55 -1.91
CA PHE A 365 -4.31 10.94 -0.99
C PHE A 365 -4.09 11.78 0.28
N GLY A 366 -4.95 12.77 0.53
CA GLY A 366 -4.75 13.72 1.62
C GLY A 366 -3.58 14.70 1.40
N GLY A 367 -3.04 14.78 0.18
CA GLY A 367 -1.91 15.64 -0.21
C GLY A 367 -2.33 16.72 -1.21
N LYS A 368 -3.22 17.64 -0.79
CA LYS A 368 -3.68 18.75 -1.63
C LYS A 368 -2.50 19.60 -2.14
N GLY A 369 -2.57 20.03 -3.41
CA GLY A 369 -1.50 20.80 -4.05
C GLY A 369 -0.40 19.91 -4.68
N TYR A 370 -0.64 18.60 -4.76
CA TYR A 370 0.23 17.64 -5.44
C TYR A 370 -0.55 16.80 -6.45
N PHE A 371 0.14 16.04 -7.27
CA PHE A 371 -0.42 15.00 -8.12
C PHE A 371 0.51 13.80 -8.18
N ARG A 372 -0.06 12.60 -8.37
CA ARG A 372 0.72 11.35 -8.40
C ARG A 372 0.92 10.85 -9.83
N ILE A 373 2.15 10.56 -10.17
CA ILE A 373 2.58 9.82 -11.36
C ILE A 373 2.88 8.38 -10.95
N SER A 374 2.25 7.38 -11.59
CA SER A 374 2.61 5.97 -11.46
C SER A 374 3.51 5.59 -12.63
N TYR A 375 4.81 5.37 -12.39
CA TYR A 375 5.77 5.07 -13.46
C TYR A 375 5.97 3.56 -13.72
N CYS A 376 5.05 2.71 -13.26
CA CYS A 376 4.97 1.31 -13.66
C CYS A 376 4.25 1.17 -15.02
N VAL A 377 4.82 1.79 -16.02
CA VAL A 377 4.37 1.80 -17.42
C VAL A 377 5.59 1.61 -18.32
N SER A 378 5.38 1.39 -19.63
CA SER A 378 6.50 1.23 -20.56
C SER A 378 7.44 2.43 -20.55
N GLU A 379 8.75 2.19 -20.71
CA GLU A 379 9.77 3.23 -20.86
C GLU A 379 9.40 4.21 -21.97
N GLN A 380 8.88 3.71 -23.09
CA GLN A 380 8.46 4.56 -24.21
C GLN A 380 7.35 5.55 -23.83
N THR A 381 6.40 5.13 -22.97
CA THR A 381 5.35 6.04 -22.45
C THR A 381 5.97 7.17 -21.65
N ILE A 382 6.97 6.86 -20.79
CA ILE A 382 7.66 7.85 -19.98
C ILE A 382 8.40 8.84 -20.87
N LEU A 383 9.26 8.36 -21.78
CA LEU A 383 10.10 9.20 -22.63
C LEU A 383 9.27 10.09 -23.57
N ASN A 384 8.20 9.55 -24.15
CA ASN A 384 7.30 10.29 -25.04
C ASN A 384 6.49 11.39 -24.32
N SER A 385 6.28 11.29 -23.01
CA SER A 385 5.52 12.26 -22.22
C SER A 385 6.21 13.62 -22.01
N LYS A 386 7.53 13.69 -22.21
CA LYS A 386 8.35 14.87 -21.91
C LYS A 386 7.81 16.16 -22.51
N ASN A 387 7.52 16.16 -23.82
CA ASN A 387 7.02 17.36 -24.49
C ASN A 387 5.64 17.78 -23.97
N ALA A 388 4.78 16.81 -23.65
CA ALA A 388 3.46 17.07 -23.10
C ALA A 388 3.56 17.74 -21.70
N PHE A 389 4.43 17.24 -20.81
CA PHE A 389 4.69 17.88 -19.50
C PHE A 389 5.26 19.30 -19.67
N LYS A 390 6.20 19.48 -20.62
CA LYS A 390 6.77 20.79 -20.89
C LYS A 390 5.73 21.82 -21.35
N GLU A 391 4.84 21.43 -22.25
CA GLU A 391 3.78 22.32 -22.73
C GLU A 391 2.74 22.59 -21.63
N ALA A 392 2.38 21.59 -20.82
CA ALA A 392 1.44 21.75 -19.72
C ALA A 392 1.97 22.67 -18.59
N ASN A 393 3.29 22.85 -18.47
CA ASN A 393 3.89 23.72 -17.45
C ASN A 393 4.11 25.18 -17.94
N LYS A 394 3.88 25.49 -19.23
CA LYS A 394 3.91 26.86 -19.74
C LYS A 394 2.67 27.64 -19.29
#